data_809732ed804dcba190ed6268a93849fd
#
_entry.id   809732ed804dcba190ed6268a93849fd
#
_cell.length_a   1.000
_cell.length_b   1.000
_cell.length_c   1.000
_cell.angle_alpha   90.00
_cell.angle_beta   90.00
_cell.angle_gamma   90.00
#
_symmetry.space_group_name_H-M   'P 1'
#
loop_
_entity.id
_entity.type
_entity.pdbx_description
1 polymer ?
#
loop_
_entity_poly.entity_id
_entity_poly.type
_entity_poly.pdbx_seq_one_letter_code
_entity_poly.pdbx_strand_id
1 'polypeptide(L)'
;MALEDFAKNLQLEVRDRRSAQSGSDAEERSPFSEELFTELVLENLQEIGMVSEPELCPHIGRFRNAEVKISGYAFGEVDDEEQEPDEVDIFVTHYCGLETPELLPTDELRTAATKALRFYKAVVETDFRFQ
;
A
#
# COMPACT_ATOMS: atom_id res chain seq x y z
N MET A 1 9.16 -4.28 22.67
CA MET A 1 7.73 -4.48 22.34
C MET A 1 7.56 -5.81 21.61
N ALA A 2 6.66 -6.64 22.09
CA ALA A 2 6.37 -7.89 21.43
C ALA A 2 5.66 -7.64 20.08
N LEU A 3 5.87 -8.50 19.12
CA LEU A 3 5.25 -8.40 17.81
C LEU A 3 3.72 -8.40 17.91
N GLU A 4 3.16 -9.16 18.83
CA GLU A 4 1.72 -9.19 19.05
C GLU A 4 1.17 -7.85 19.54
N ASP A 5 1.90 -7.16 20.43
CA ASP A 5 1.50 -5.84 20.90
C ASP A 5 1.55 -4.82 19.77
N PHE A 6 2.57 -4.91 18.91
CA PHE A 6 2.68 -4.07 17.73
C PHE A 6 1.49 -4.27 16.78
N ALA A 7 1.13 -5.53 16.52
CA ALA A 7 0.01 -5.84 15.64
C ALA A 7 -1.32 -5.32 16.19
N LYS A 8 -1.55 -5.47 17.49
CA LYS A 8 -2.76 -4.95 18.15
C LYS A 8 -2.83 -3.44 18.08
N ASN A 9 -1.72 -2.76 18.40
CA ASN A 9 -1.68 -1.30 18.37
C ASN A 9 -1.92 -0.77 16.96
N LEU A 10 -1.38 -1.43 15.95
CA LEU A 10 -1.57 -1.07 14.56
C LEU A 10 -3.05 -1.19 14.17
N GLN A 11 -3.71 -2.28 14.55
CA GLN A 11 -5.13 -2.48 14.25
C GLN A 11 -6.02 -1.48 14.99
N LEU A 12 -5.69 -1.16 16.23
CA LEU A 12 -6.44 -0.15 16.98
C LEU A 12 -6.34 1.22 16.29
N GLU A 13 -5.17 1.58 15.82
CA GLU A 13 -5.00 2.86 15.13
C GLU A 13 -5.77 2.89 13.80
N VAL A 14 -5.80 1.80 13.05
CA VAL A 14 -6.62 1.70 11.84
C VAL A 14 -8.10 1.88 12.15
N ARG A 15 -8.59 1.22 13.20
CA ARG A 15 -9.98 1.36 13.65
C ARG A 15 -10.31 2.78 14.07
N ASP A 16 -9.41 3.42 14.82
CA ASP A 16 -9.61 4.79 15.29
C ASP A 16 -9.69 5.77 14.11
N ARG A 17 -8.79 5.64 13.15
CA ARG A 17 -8.81 6.47 11.95
C ARG A 17 -10.07 6.24 11.13
N ARG A 18 -10.50 5.01 10.99
CA ARG A 18 -11.72 4.69 10.26
C ARG A 18 -12.95 5.29 10.94
N SER A 19 -13.05 5.16 12.24
CA SER A 19 -14.16 5.73 13.02
C SER A 19 -14.19 7.24 12.93
N ALA A 20 -13.02 7.89 12.95
CA ALA A 20 -12.93 9.34 12.86
C ALA A 20 -13.38 9.86 11.49
N GLN A 21 -13.18 9.08 10.42
CA GLN A 21 -13.49 9.50 9.07
C GLN A 21 -14.89 9.09 8.61
N SER A 22 -15.33 7.89 8.95
CA SER A 22 -16.61 7.36 8.46
C SER A 22 -17.71 7.34 9.52
N GLY A 23 -17.35 7.27 10.79
CA GLY A 23 -18.31 7.23 11.89
C GLY A 23 -19.25 6.04 11.86
N SER A 24 -18.93 4.97 11.18
CA SER A 24 -19.83 3.87 10.95
C SER A 24 -19.22 2.51 11.30
N ASP A 25 -20.09 1.50 11.32
CA ASP A 25 -19.78 0.12 11.65
C ASP A 25 -19.17 -0.66 10.48
N ALA A 26 -18.34 -0.02 9.64
CA ALA A 26 -17.73 -0.67 8.50
C ALA A 26 -16.85 -1.85 8.92
N GLU A 27 -16.84 -2.87 8.08
CA GLU A 27 -16.08 -4.09 8.33
C GLU A 27 -14.58 -3.82 8.34
N GLU A 28 -13.85 -4.52 9.21
CA GLU A 28 -12.40 -4.36 9.37
C GLU A 28 -11.61 -4.69 8.11
N ARG A 29 -12.15 -5.53 7.24
CA ARG A 29 -11.51 -5.94 5.99
C ARG A 29 -12.02 -5.17 4.77
N SER A 30 -12.65 -4.03 4.98
CA SER A 30 -13.13 -3.20 3.89
C SER A 30 -11.94 -2.58 3.13
N PRO A 31 -12.11 -2.23 1.84
CA PRO A 31 -11.07 -1.51 1.11
C PRO A 31 -10.63 -0.23 1.80
N PHE A 32 -11.54 0.43 2.49
CA PHE A 32 -11.24 1.64 3.24
C PHE A 32 -10.24 1.37 4.39
N SER A 33 -10.40 0.24 5.09
CA SER A 33 -9.45 -0.15 6.14
C SER A 33 -8.06 -0.46 5.56
N GLU A 34 -7.99 -1.09 4.39
CA GLU A 34 -6.73 -1.34 3.71
C GLU A 34 -6.03 -0.02 3.32
N GLU A 35 -6.77 0.97 2.84
CA GLU A 35 -6.21 2.28 2.52
C GLU A 35 -5.65 2.98 3.75
N LEU A 36 -6.38 2.95 4.86
CA LEU A 36 -5.92 3.53 6.12
C LEU A 36 -4.69 2.83 6.66
N PHE A 37 -4.66 1.50 6.55
CA PHE A 37 -3.49 0.72 6.93
C PHE A 37 -2.27 1.11 6.08
N THR A 38 -2.45 1.22 4.77
CA THR A 38 -1.38 1.62 3.85
C THR A 38 -0.86 3.01 4.21
N GLU A 39 -1.75 3.96 4.44
CA GLU A 39 -1.38 5.31 4.83
C GLU A 39 -0.53 5.31 6.10
N LEU A 40 -0.96 4.56 7.11
CA LEU A 40 -0.24 4.46 8.37
C LEU A 40 1.15 3.85 8.20
N VAL A 41 1.27 2.77 7.43
CA VAL A 41 2.56 2.13 7.17
C VAL A 41 3.49 3.08 6.40
N LEU A 42 2.98 3.75 5.38
CA LEU A 42 3.80 4.68 4.60
C LEU A 42 4.26 5.87 5.44
N GLU A 43 3.43 6.39 6.33
CA GLU A 43 3.84 7.44 7.27
C GLU A 43 5.00 6.98 8.13
N ASN A 44 4.92 5.77 8.66
CA ASN A 44 5.98 5.22 9.50
C ASN A 44 7.27 4.99 8.71
N LEU A 45 7.19 4.51 7.48
CA LEU A 45 8.36 4.32 6.62
C LEU A 45 9.01 5.65 6.25
N GLN A 46 8.22 6.70 6.03
CA GLN A 46 8.74 8.03 5.77
C GLN A 46 9.44 8.60 7.01
N GLU A 47 8.84 8.42 8.17
CA GLU A 47 9.39 8.92 9.44
C GLU A 47 10.77 8.34 9.73
N ILE A 48 10.97 7.05 9.43
CA ILE A 48 12.28 6.40 9.64
C ILE A 48 13.23 6.56 8.44
N GLY A 49 12.81 7.27 7.40
CA GLY A 49 13.67 7.59 6.26
C GLY A 49 13.82 6.50 5.22
N MET A 50 12.97 5.48 5.24
CA MET A 50 13.01 4.40 4.24
C MET A 50 12.40 4.79 2.91
N VAL A 51 11.45 5.71 2.91
CA VAL A 51 10.85 6.24 1.69
C VAL A 51 10.78 7.75 1.79
N SER A 52 10.76 8.42 0.64
CA SER A 52 10.68 9.88 0.56
C SER A 52 9.37 10.27 -0.09
N GLU A 53 8.56 11.05 0.62
CA GLU A 53 7.29 11.59 0.12
C GLU A 53 6.40 10.55 -0.57
N PRO A 54 6.01 9.47 0.12
CA PRO A 54 5.15 8.45 -0.49
C PRO A 54 3.75 9.00 -0.77
N GLU A 55 3.18 8.58 -1.89
CA GLU A 55 1.83 8.95 -2.30
C GLU A 55 0.90 7.75 -2.19
N LEU A 56 -0.22 7.93 -1.50
CA LEU A 56 -1.27 6.93 -1.46
C LEU A 56 -2.02 6.97 -2.79
N CYS A 57 -2.06 5.84 -3.48
CA CYS A 57 -2.68 5.76 -4.80
C CYS A 57 -3.33 4.40 -4.99
N PRO A 58 -4.45 4.13 -4.30
CA PRO A 58 -5.11 2.83 -4.42
C PRO A 58 -5.75 2.68 -5.80
N HIS A 59 -5.40 1.59 -6.47
CA HIS A 59 -5.96 1.27 -7.77
C HIS A 59 -6.03 -0.24 -7.94
N ILE A 60 -7.19 -0.74 -8.32
CA ILE A 60 -7.43 -2.13 -8.67
C ILE A 60 -8.11 -2.12 -10.04
N GLY A 61 -7.59 -2.87 -10.98
CA GLY A 61 -8.14 -2.91 -12.32
C GLY A 61 -7.65 -4.09 -13.10
N ARG A 62 -7.80 -4.02 -14.42
CA ARG A 62 -7.35 -5.04 -15.34
C ARG A 62 -6.59 -4.44 -16.51
N PHE A 63 -5.57 -5.16 -16.93
CA PHE A 63 -4.79 -4.83 -18.10
C PHE A 63 -4.56 -6.12 -18.89
N ARG A 64 -5.03 -6.17 -20.14
CA ARG A 64 -4.96 -7.37 -20.99
C ARG A 64 -5.53 -8.61 -20.29
N ASN A 65 -6.68 -8.47 -19.67
CA ASN A 65 -7.40 -9.51 -18.92
C ASN A 65 -6.66 -10.02 -17.66
N ALA A 66 -5.59 -9.37 -17.26
CA ALA A 66 -4.88 -9.70 -16.02
C ALA A 66 -5.15 -8.63 -14.96
N GLU A 67 -5.37 -9.08 -13.74
CA GLU A 67 -5.60 -8.18 -12.61
C GLU A 67 -4.34 -7.41 -12.26
N VAL A 68 -4.50 -6.10 -12.02
CA VAL A 68 -3.42 -5.23 -11.56
C VAL A 68 -3.84 -4.56 -10.26
N LYS A 69 -2.88 -4.31 -9.38
CA LYS A 69 -3.14 -3.64 -8.10
C LYS A 69 -1.94 -2.83 -7.67
N ILE A 70 -2.20 -1.63 -7.17
CA ILE A 70 -1.20 -0.79 -6.53
C ILE A 70 -1.87 -0.11 -5.33
N SER A 71 -1.12 0.12 -4.28
CA SER A 71 -1.60 0.84 -3.09
C SER A 71 -0.97 2.22 -2.96
N GLY A 72 0.23 2.40 -3.47
CA GLY A 72 0.92 3.67 -3.44
C GLY A 72 2.26 3.61 -4.16
N TYR A 73 2.93 4.74 -4.23
CA TYR A 73 4.25 4.81 -4.86
C TYR A 73 5.09 5.92 -4.22
N ALA A 74 6.39 5.87 -4.45
CA ALA A 74 7.30 6.94 -4.10
C ALA A 74 8.42 7.00 -5.13
N PHE A 75 8.82 8.21 -5.51
CA PHE A 75 9.97 8.37 -6.39
C PHE A 75 11.25 8.44 -5.58
N GLY A 76 12.35 7.97 -6.16
CA GLY A 76 13.66 8.07 -5.54
C GLY A 76 14.09 9.52 -5.37
N GLU A 77 14.99 9.77 -4.42
CA GLU A 77 15.50 11.11 -4.17
C GLU A 77 16.31 11.60 -5.37
N VAL A 78 16.17 12.88 -5.68
CA VAL A 78 16.97 13.56 -6.71
C VAL A 78 17.71 14.73 -6.08
N ASP A 79 18.95 14.94 -6.52
CA ASP A 79 19.79 16.01 -6.01
C ASP A 79 19.43 17.38 -6.59
N ASP A 80 18.73 17.39 -7.72
CA ASP A 80 18.32 18.60 -8.43
C ASP A 80 16.84 18.50 -8.79
N GLU A 81 16.07 19.55 -8.50
CA GLU A 81 14.64 19.61 -8.78
C GLU A 81 14.32 19.48 -10.28
N GLU A 82 15.27 19.83 -11.15
CA GLU A 82 15.10 19.68 -12.60
C GLU A 82 15.39 18.28 -13.09
N GLN A 83 15.99 17.44 -12.24
CA GLN A 83 16.33 16.07 -12.58
C GLN A 83 15.12 15.16 -12.40
N GLU A 84 14.87 14.30 -13.38
CA GLU A 84 13.82 13.28 -13.24
C GLU A 84 14.33 12.15 -12.35
N PRO A 85 13.48 11.59 -11.48
CA PRO A 85 13.89 10.46 -10.64
C PRO A 85 14.19 9.22 -11.48
N ASP A 86 15.25 8.51 -11.12
CA ASP A 86 15.65 7.27 -11.78
C ASP A 86 14.96 6.04 -11.21
N GLU A 87 14.39 6.17 -10.01
CA GLU A 87 13.81 5.05 -9.30
C GLU A 87 12.38 5.37 -8.88
N VAL A 88 11.55 4.34 -8.87
CA VAL A 88 10.20 4.41 -8.32
C VAL A 88 9.98 3.18 -7.45
N ASP A 89 9.50 3.42 -6.23
CA ASP A 89 9.06 2.37 -5.33
C ASP A 89 7.55 2.21 -5.49
N ILE A 90 7.11 1.00 -5.71
CA ILE A 90 5.68 0.69 -5.87
C ILE A 90 5.27 -0.16 -4.68
N PHE A 91 4.20 0.26 -4.00
CA PHE A 91 3.70 -0.42 -2.82
C PHE A 91 2.40 -1.14 -3.13
N VAL A 92 2.30 -2.37 -2.67
CA VAL A 92 1.06 -3.12 -2.70
C VAL A 92 0.81 -3.67 -1.30
N THR A 93 -0.41 -3.45 -0.81
CA THR A 93 -0.80 -3.87 0.53
C THR A 93 -1.61 -5.15 0.45
N HIS A 94 -1.26 -6.11 1.28
CA HIS A 94 -2.05 -7.30 1.54
C HIS A 94 -2.55 -7.21 2.99
N TYR A 95 -3.78 -6.74 3.15
CA TYR A 95 -4.34 -6.42 4.47
C TYR A 95 -5.35 -7.48 4.90
N CYS A 96 -5.10 -8.10 6.05
CA CYS A 96 -5.97 -9.14 6.60
C CYS A 96 -6.77 -8.69 7.84
N GLY A 97 -6.43 -7.55 8.42
CA GLY A 97 -7.12 -7.04 9.60
C GLY A 97 -6.89 -7.86 10.88
N LEU A 98 -5.75 -8.54 10.96
CA LEU A 98 -5.45 -9.43 12.08
C LEU A 98 -4.78 -8.67 13.23
N GLU A 99 -5.20 -8.99 14.45
CA GLU A 99 -4.58 -8.45 15.67
C GLU A 99 -3.40 -9.29 16.13
N THR A 100 -3.31 -10.53 15.65
CA THR A 100 -2.26 -11.47 16.01
C THR A 100 -1.44 -11.78 14.75
N PRO A 101 -0.11 -11.74 14.83
CA PRO A 101 0.71 -12.10 13.67
C PRO A 101 0.47 -13.55 13.25
N GLU A 102 0.35 -13.76 11.95
CA GLU A 102 0.19 -15.08 11.35
C GLU A 102 1.17 -15.24 10.19
N LEU A 103 1.46 -16.48 9.83
CA LEU A 103 2.28 -16.76 8.68
C LEU A 103 1.51 -16.40 7.40
N LEU A 104 2.15 -15.60 6.55
CA LEU A 104 1.59 -15.27 5.24
C LEU A 104 2.04 -16.33 4.24
N PRO A 105 1.12 -17.04 3.58
CA PRO A 105 1.50 -17.98 2.53
C PRO A 105 2.29 -17.31 1.42
N THR A 106 3.36 -17.96 0.97
CA THR A 106 4.21 -17.42 -0.08
C THR A 106 3.44 -17.13 -1.36
N ASP A 107 2.43 -17.94 -1.67
CA ASP A 107 1.60 -17.75 -2.86
C ASP A 107 0.79 -16.46 -2.81
N GLU A 108 0.28 -16.09 -1.64
CA GLU A 108 -0.47 -14.84 -1.48
C GLU A 108 0.44 -13.62 -1.67
N LEU A 109 1.65 -13.67 -1.10
CA LEU A 109 2.62 -12.61 -1.27
C LEU A 109 3.07 -12.49 -2.74
N ARG A 110 3.30 -13.62 -3.39
CA ARG A 110 3.68 -13.65 -4.80
C ARG A 110 2.57 -13.10 -5.69
N THR A 111 1.33 -13.43 -5.40
CA THR A 111 0.17 -12.92 -6.15
C THR A 111 0.07 -11.40 -6.04
N ALA A 112 0.23 -10.86 -4.83
CA ALA A 112 0.20 -9.42 -4.63
C ALA A 112 1.33 -8.72 -5.40
N ALA A 113 2.55 -9.24 -5.29
CA ALA A 113 3.70 -8.69 -6.00
C ALA A 113 3.53 -8.76 -7.51
N THR A 114 2.95 -9.84 -8.03
CA THR A 114 2.68 -10.01 -9.45
C THR A 114 1.70 -8.96 -9.96
N LYS A 115 0.65 -8.67 -9.20
CA LYS A 115 -0.34 -7.65 -9.57
C LYS A 115 0.29 -6.25 -9.65
N ALA A 116 1.17 -5.93 -8.71
CA ALA A 116 1.90 -4.65 -8.71
C ALA A 116 2.87 -4.56 -9.90
N LEU A 117 3.57 -5.65 -10.20
CA LEU A 117 4.49 -5.70 -11.33
C LEU A 117 3.75 -5.54 -12.68
N ARG A 118 2.57 -6.16 -12.80
CA ARG A 118 1.73 -5.99 -13.98
C ARG A 118 1.29 -4.55 -14.16
N PHE A 119 0.96 -3.89 -13.06
CA PHE A 119 0.62 -2.47 -13.09
C PHE A 119 1.79 -1.64 -13.64
N TYR A 120 2.98 -1.87 -13.12
CA TYR A 120 4.18 -1.16 -13.58
C TYR A 120 4.42 -1.37 -15.08
N LYS A 121 4.32 -2.62 -15.54
CA LYS A 121 4.49 -2.95 -16.96
C LYS A 121 3.44 -2.27 -17.82
N ALA A 122 2.19 -2.21 -17.36
CA ALA A 122 1.11 -1.54 -18.08
C ALA A 122 1.42 -0.06 -18.27
N VAL A 123 1.90 0.60 -17.23
CA VAL A 123 2.26 2.02 -17.30
C VAL A 123 3.40 2.26 -18.29
N VAL A 124 4.42 1.42 -18.24
CA VAL A 124 5.61 1.57 -19.09
C VAL A 124 5.31 1.26 -20.57
N GLU A 125 4.55 0.18 -20.82
CA GLU A 125 4.30 -0.29 -22.18
C GLU A 125 3.26 0.49 -22.97
N THR A 126 2.25 1.02 -22.29
CA THR A 126 1.08 1.58 -22.96
C THR A 126 0.72 2.99 -22.57
N ASP A 127 1.57 3.65 -21.78
CA ASP A 127 1.24 4.96 -21.20
C ASP A 127 -0.12 4.90 -20.50
N PHE A 128 -0.35 3.79 -19.79
CA PHE A 128 -1.58 3.55 -19.04
C PHE A 128 -1.81 4.70 -18.06
N ARG A 129 -3.03 5.23 -18.07
CA ARG A 129 -3.39 6.33 -17.17
C ARG A 129 -4.54 5.93 -16.27
N PHE A 130 -4.50 6.40 -15.05
CA PHE A 130 -5.61 6.23 -14.13
C PHE A 130 -6.81 7.03 -14.61
N GLN A 131 -7.96 6.41 -14.48
CA GLN A 131 -9.22 7.08 -14.76
C GLN A 131 -10.11 7.07 -13.53
#